data_d778384af9286949c06ed7d8e68b2e0c
#
_entry.id   d778384af9286949c06ed7d8e68b2e0c
#
_cell.length_a   1.000
_cell.length_b   1.000
_cell.length_c   1.000
_cell.angle_alpha   90.00
_cell.angle_beta   90.00
_cell.angle_gamma   90.00
#
_symmetry.space_group_name_H-M   'P 1'
#
loop_
_entity.id
_entity.type
_entity.pdbx_description
1 polymer ?
#
loop_
_entity_poly.entity_id
_entity_poly.type
_entity_poly.pdbx_seq_one_letter_code
_entity_poly.pdbx_strand_id
1 'polypeptide(L)'
;MAATCLVVAAAAIFGLKKGAPAQIEKREPMLSTLKVGLAAARNPRIALSYGAALVSRGDLAVLSTFFTTWLFLEGTQRGLSTTEAMAAGLKFYVIIQAAALPCAVVMGFVLDKIDRVLGLIIAMAFASVGYLSLAFVGDPLGNQMYYAAVLIGLGEITANLSSISLVGKEAPVKGRGGVIGMFSLFGALGILLVAKVGGPLFDNVARVGPFILVGVANIVIFVWALLVLRFAPKNYVYPEPTETATGPT
;
A
#
# COMPACT_ATOMS: atom_id res chain seq x y z
N MET A 1 -2.87 -9.68 -22.24
CA MET A 1 -3.41 -10.25 -21.00
C MET A 1 -3.62 -11.77 -21.07
N ALA A 2 -4.34 -12.32 -22.03
CA ALA A 2 -4.55 -13.79 -22.10
C ALA A 2 -3.23 -14.60 -22.17
N ALA A 3 -2.26 -14.17 -22.98
CA ALA A 3 -0.96 -14.83 -23.12
C ALA A 3 -0.16 -14.83 -21.80
N THR A 4 -0.15 -13.75 -21.05
CA THR A 4 0.52 -13.66 -19.74
C THR A 4 -0.13 -14.59 -18.71
N CYS A 5 -1.46 -14.68 -18.68
CA CYS A 5 -2.16 -15.62 -17.81
C CYS A 5 -1.85 -17.08 -18.14
N LEU A 6 -1.73 -17.43 -19.43
CA LEU A 6 -1.36 -18.77 -19.87
C LEU A 6 0.07 -19.14 -19.48
N VAL A 7 1.01 -18.22 -19.63
CA VAL A 7 2.41 -18.43 -19.21
C VAL A 7 2.51 -18.63 -17.69
N VAL A 8 1.81 -17.82 -16.91
CA VAL A 8 1.79 -17.97 -15.44
C VAL A 8 1.11 -19.28 -15.02
N ALA A 9 0.00 -19.65 -15.67
CA ALA A 9 -0.67 -20.91 -15.40
C ALA A 9 0.23 -22.11 -15.74
N ALA A 10 0.91 -22.11 -16.88
CA ALA A 10 1.86 -23.13 -17.26
C ALA A 10 3.04 -23.21 -16.27
N ALA A 11 3.62 -22.08 -15.90
CA ALA A 11 4.69 -22.03 -14.89
C ALA A 11 4.23 -22.59 -13.53
N ALA A 12 3.00 -22.31 -13.13
CA ALA A 12 2.42 -22.86 -11.91
C ALA A 12 2.21 -24.39 -11.98
N ILE A 13 1.71 -24.90 -13.11
CA ILE A 13 1.47 -26.34 -13.29
C ILE A 13 2.78 -27.14 -13.29
N PHE A 14 3.83 -26.63 -13.94
CA PHE A 14 5.12 -27.32 -14.08
C PHE A 14 6.10 -27.03 -12.93
N GLY A 15 6.00 -25.85 -12.30
CA GLY A 15 6.94 -25.38 -11.26
C GLY A 15 6.52 -25.68 -9.83
N LEU A 16 5.22 -25.85 -9.56
CA LEU A 16 4.75 -26.18 -8.22
C LEU A 16 4.85 -27.69 -7.97
N LYS A 17 5.67 -28.08 -6.97
CA LYS A 17 5.65 -29.45 -6.46
C LYS A 17 4.21 -29.76 -6.00
N LYS A 18 3.67 -30.90 -6.45
CA LYS A 18 2.42 -31.45 -5.89
C LYS A 18 2.68 -31.74 -4.41
N GLY A 19 2.42 -30.77 -3.55
CA GLY A 19 2.42 -30.95 -2.10
C GLY A 19 1.22 -31.80 -1.70
N ALA A 20 1.38 -32.67 -0.70
CA ALA A 20 0.22 -33.22 -0.02
C ALA A 20 -0.66 -32.05 0.46
N PRO A 21 -1.99 -32.11 0.32
CA PRO A 21 -2.85 -31.09 0.88
C PRO A 21 -2.52 -31.00 2.36
N ALA A 22 -2.11 -29.80 2.81
CA ALA A 22 -1.99 -29.52 4.23
C ALA A 22 -3.30 -30.01 4.87
N GLN A 23 -3.20 -30.73 5.98
CA GLN A 23 -4.38 -31.15 6.72
C GLN A 23 -5.31 -29.95 6.79
N ILE A 24 -6.51 -30.08 6.23
CA ILE A 24 -7.52 -29.02 6.24
C ILE A 24 -7.89 -28.87 7.72
N GLU A 25 -7.15 -28.02 8.45
CA GLU A 25 -7.61 -27.55 9.75
C GLU A 25 -9.06 -27.08 9.56
N LYS A 26 -9.95 -27.53 10.43
CA LYS A 26 -11.37 -27.14 10.40
C LYS A 26 -11.45 -25.65 10.12
N ARG A 27 -12.10 -25.26 9.02
CA ARG A 27 -12.28 -23.86 8.65
C ARG A 27 -12.88 -23.12 9.83
N GLU A 28 -12.07 -22.30 10.48
CA GLU A 28 -12.58 -21.45 11.55
C GLU A 28 -13.66 -20.50 10.99
N PRO A 29 -14.72 -20.19 11.76
CA PRO A 29 -15.74 -19.26 11.35
C PRO A 29 -15.10 -17.92 10.96
N MET A 30 -15.57 -17.26 9.91
CA MET A 30 -15.03 -15.99 9.41
C MET A 30 -14.93 -14.92 10.50
N LEU A 31 -15.89 -14.90 11.45
CA LEU A 31 -15.90 -13.98 12.57
C LEU A 31 -14.75 -14.24 13.57
N SER A 32 -14.38 -15.50 13.81
CA SER A 32 -13.24 -15.83 14.67
C SER A 32 -11.94 -15.37 14.05
N THR A 33 -11.77 -15.58 12.74
CA THR A 33 -10.62 -15.12 11.96
C THR A 33 -10.47 -13.59 12.00
N LEU A 34 -11.57 -12.85 11.86
CA LEU A 34 -11.60 -11.38 12.00
C LEU A 34 -11.20 -10.93 13.41
N LYS A 35 -11.74 -11.60 14.45
CA LYS A 35 -11.38 -11.28 15.85
C LYS A 35 -9.88 -11.49 16.11
N VAL A 36 -9.32 -12.59 15.61
CA VAL A 36 -7.87 -12.88 15.71
C VAL A 36 -7.04 -11.79 15.02
N GLY A 37 -7.43 -11.39 13.80
CA GLY A 37 -6.77 -10.30 13.08
C GLY A 37 -6.83 -8.97 13.82
N LEU A 38 -7.98 -8.62 14.38
CA LEU A 38 -8.15 -7.39 15.15
C LEU A 38 -7.39 -7.45 16.49
N ALA A 39 -7.41 -8.58 17.18
CA ALA A 39 -6.68 -8.76 18.43
C ALA A 39 -5.16 -8.66 18.23
N ALA A 40 -4.65 -9.06 17.06
CA ALA A 40 -3.25 -8.92 16.70
C ALA A 40 -2.79 -7.45 16.63
N ALA A 41 -3.70 -6.48 16.44
CA ALA A 41 -3.39 -5.05 16.50
C ALA A 41 -2.93 -4.56 17.90
N ARG A 42 -3.02 -5.40 18.94
CA ARG A 42 -2.35 -5.15 20.25
C ARG A 42 -0.83 -5.09 20.10
N ASN A 43 -0.26 -5.77 19.11
CA ASN A 43 1.11 -5.54 18.70
C ASN A 43 1.20 -4.21 17.94
N PRO A 44 1.92 -3.18 18.46
CA PRO A 44 2.01 -1.88 17.81
C PRO A 44 2.57 -1.93 16.38
N ARG A 45 3.43 -2.93 16.08
CA ARG A 45 4.00 -3.12 14.75
C ARG A 45 2.97 -3.64 13.75
N ILE A 46 2.05 -4.51 14.20
CA ILE A 46 0.93 -4.97 13.38
C ILE A 46 -0.09 -3.84 13.19
N ALA A 47 -0.43 -3.11 14.26
CA ALA A 47 -1.32 -1.94 14.15
C ALA A 47 -0.78 -0.91 13.15
N LEU A 48 0.53 -0.63 13.21
CA LEU A 48 1.21 0.25 12.26
C LEU A 48 1.09 -0.29 10.83
N SER A 49 1.25 -1.60 10.61
CA SER A 49 1.12 -2.19 9.28
C SER A 49 -0.30 -2.04 8.71
N TYR A 50 -1.34 -2.12 9.54
CA TYR A 50 -2.72 -1.88 9.13
C TYR A 50 -2.94 -0.42 8.71
N GLY A 51 -2.43 0.54 9.50
CA GLY A 51 -2.46 1.95 9.12
C GLY A 51 -1.70 2.22 7.83
N ALA A 52 -0.51 1.61 7.68
CA ALA A 52 0.28 1.71 6.47
C ALA A 52 -0.42 1.10 5.24
N ALA A 53 -1.15 -0.01 5.42
CA ALA A 53 -1.94 -0.61 4.34
C ALA A 53 -3.08 0.30 3.88
N LEU A 54 -3.76 0.96 4.83
CA LEU A 54 -4.82 1.90 4.53
C LEU A 54 -4.32 3.04 3.66
N VAL A 55 -3.17 3.62 3.99
CA VAL A 55 -2.59 4.75 3.24
C VAL A 55 -2.01 4.27 1.91
N SER A 56 -1.13 3.26 1.89
CA SER A 56 -0.47 2.81 0.66
C SER A 56 -1.41 2.25 -0.41
N ARG A 57 -2.57 1.67 -0.02
CA ARG A 57 -3.60 1.28 -0.97
C ARG A 57 -4.43 2.47 -1.46
N GLY A 58 -4.62 3.48 -0.60
CA GLY A 58 -5.19 4.77 -0.99
C GLY A 58 -4.32 5.48 -2.03
N ASP A 59 -3.00 5.46 -1.87
CA ASP A 59 -2.03 6.02 -2.81
C ASP A 59 -2.21 5.44 -4.22
N LEU A 60 -2.30 4.10 -4.33
CA LEU A 60 -2.58 3.42 -5.60
C LEU A 60 -3.89 3.89 -6.25
N ALA A 61 -4.94 4.07 -5.45
CA ALA A 61 -6.23 4.53 -5.94
C ALA A 61 -6.18 5.99 -6.43
N VAL A 62 -5.43 6.85 -5.75
CA VAL A 62 -5.23 8.25 -6.18
C VAL A 62 -4.54 8.31 -7.53
N LEU A 63 -3.47 7.55 -7.73
CA LEU A 63 -2.73 7.56 -8.98
C LEU A 63 -3.53 7.00 -10.15
N SER A 64 -4.19 5.88 -9.94
CA SER A 64 -4.96 5.24 -11.03
C SER A 64 -6.19 6.04 -11.44
N THR A 65 -6.82 6.77 -10.51
CA THR A 65 -8.07 7.48 -10.75
C THR A 65 -7.86 8.97 -10.99
N PHE A 66 -7.27 9.68 -10.02
CA PHE A 66 -7.21 11.15 -10.06
C PHE A 66 -6.05 11.67 -10.90
N PHE A 67 -4.89 11.01 -10.90
CA PHE A 67 -3.72 11.50 -11.63
C PHE A 67 -3.94 11.50 -13.14
N THR A 68 -4.40 10.38 -13.68
CA THR A 68 -4.69 10.26 -15.12
C THR A 68 -5.84 11.18 -15.53
N THR A 69 -6.88 11.31 -14.70
CA THR A 69 -8.01 12.20 -14.94
C THR A 69 -7.57 13.66 -14.93
N TRP A 70 -6.75 14.08 -13.97
CA TRP A 70 -6.22 15.44 -13.90
C TRP A 70 -5.47 15.83 -15.19
N LEU A 71 -4.53 14.99 -15.61
CA LEU A 71 -3.74 15.26 -16.81
C LEU A 71 -4.58 15.23 -18.10
N PHE A 72 -5.57 14.35 -18.15
CA PHE A 72 -6.55 14.33 -19.25
C PHE A 72 -7.33 15.64 -19.32
N LEU A 73 -7.89 16.10 -18.21
CA LEU A 73 -8.65 17.35 -18.14
C LEU A 73 -7.78 18.56 -18.51
N GLU A 74 -6.52 18.57 -18.05
CA GLU A 74 -5.58 19.63 -18.39
C GLU A 74 -5.25 19.65 -19.89
N GLY A 75 -5.05 18.49 -20.50
CA GLY A 75 -4.83 18.35 -21.94
C GLY A 75 -6.02 18.86 -22.76
N THR A 76 -7.22 18.46 -22.38
CA THR A 76 -8.46 18.91 -23.09
C THR A 76 -8.68 20.41 -22.95
N GLN A 77 -8.40 21.01 -21.79
CA GLN A 77 -8.47 22.47 -21.60
C GLN A 77 -7.48 23.24 -22.46
N ARG A 78 -6.35 22.65 -22.82
CA ARG A 78 -5.36 23.23 -23.74
C ARG A 78 -5.68 22.97 -25.20
N GLY A 79 -6.83 22.40 -25.52
CA GLY A 79 -7.29 22.15 -26.88
C GLY A 79 -6.69 20.90 -27.53
N LEU A 80 -6.05 20.00 -26.76
CA LEU A 80 -5.63 18.72 -27.26
C LEU A 80 -6.83 17.84 -27.63
N SER A 81 -6.70 17.03 -28.66
CA SER A 81 -7.70 16.00 -28.96
C SER A 81 -7.79 14.98 -27.81
N THR A 82 -8.92 14.29 -27.72
CA THR A 82 -9.13 13.25 -26.68
C THR A 82 -8.00 12.24 -26.64
N THR A 83 -7.50 11.81 -27.80
CA THR A 83 -6.40 10.83 -27.90
C THR A 83 -5.08 11.40 -27.40
N GLU A 84 -4.76 12.64 -27.74
CA GLU A 84 -3.53 13.31 -27.29
C GLU A 84 -3.56 13.60 -25.78
N ALA A 85 -4.71 14.04 -25.24
CA ALA A 85 -4.87 14.27 -23.82
C ALA A 85 -4.73 12.98 -23.00
N MET A 86 -5.32 11.87 -23.48
CA MET A 86 -5.13 10.54 -22.85
C MET A 86 -3.67 10.09 -22.91
N ALA A 87 -3.01 10.26 -24.06
CA ALA A 87 -1.59 9.91 -24.23
C ALA A 87 -0.68 10.70 -23.29
N ALA A 88 -0.97 12.00 -23.08
CA ALA A 88 -0.24 12.84 -22.15
C ALA A 88 -0.35 12.33 -20.69
N GLY A 89 -1.55 11.95 -20.25
CA GLY A 89 -1.76 11.36 -18.92
C GLY A 89 -1.06 10.02 -18.76
N LEU A 90 -1.19 9.13 -19.72
CA LEU A 90 -0.55 7.82 -19.71
C LEU A 90 0.97 7.91 -19.73
N LYS A 91 1.55 8.87 -20.43
CA LYS A 91 3.00 9.09 -20.47
C LYS A 91 3.59 9.26 -19.07
N PHE A 92 3.03 10.12 -18.24
CA PHE A 92 3.52 10.35 -16.90
C PHE A 92 3.24 9.17 -15.96
N TYR A 93 2.09 8.49 -16.13
CA TYR A 93 1.80 7.27 -15.40
C TYR A 93 2.82 6.16 -15.71
N VAL A 94 3.22 6.00 -16.97
CA VAL A 94 4.28 5.05 -17.38
C VAL A 94 5.61 5.42 -16.74
N ILE A 95 5.94 6.70 -16.63
CA ILE A 95 7.18 7.16 -15.97
C ILE A 95 7.16 6.80 -14.47
N ILE A 96 6.02 7.00 -13.79
CA ILE A 96 5.84 6.57 -12.39
C ILE A 96 6.15 5.08 -12.26
N GLN A 97 5.53 4.24 -13.10
CA GLN A 97 5.71 2.80 -13.03
C GLN A 97 7.13 2.34 -13.45
N ALA A 98 7.74 3.03 -14.40
CA ALA A 98 9.13 2.77 -14.81
C ALA A 98 10.13 3.11 -13.68
N ALA A 99 9.89 4.18 -12.92
CA ALA A 99 10.68 4.54 -11.75
C ALA A 99 10.44 3.56 -10.58
N ALA A 100 9.21 3.06 -10.42
CA ALA A 100 8.83 2.13 -9.37
C ALA A 100 9.56 0.77 -9.50
N LEU A 101 9.75 0.24 -10.71
CA LEU A 101 10.34 -1.08 -10.93
C LEU A 101 11.73 -1.26 -10.30
N PRO A 102 12.76 -0.44 -10.60
CA PRO A 102 14.08 -0.57 -10.00
C PRO A 102 14.02 -0.33 -8.48
N CYS A 103 13.16 0.59 -8.03
CA CYS A 103 12.98 0.85 -6.60
C CYS A 103 12.39 -0.32 -5.84
N ALA A 104 11.49 -1.08 -6.44
CA ALA A 104 10.96 -2.29 -5.84
C ALA A 104 12.08 -3.30 -5.54
N VAL A 105 13.01 -3.50 -6.49
CA VAL A 105 14.15 -4.40 -6.33
C VAL A 105 15.09 -3.90 -5.23
N VAL A 106 15.48 -2.63 -5.29
CA VAL A 106 16.37 -2.02 -4.29
C VAL A 106 15.74 -2.09 -2.90
N MET A 107 14.45 -1.74 -2.77
CA MET A 107 13.75 -1.77 -1.49
C MET A 107 13.61 -3.19 -0.94
N GLY A 108 13.45 -4.20 -1.79
CA GLY A 108 13.50 -5.61 -1.38
C GLY A 108 14.80 -5.94 -0.66
N PHE A 109 15.95 -5.63 -1.26
CA PHE A 109 17.27 -5.85 -0.63
C PHE A 109 17.47 -5.02 0.65
N VAL A 110 16.97 -3.79 0.68
CA VAL A 110 17.05 -2.93 1.87
C VAL A 110 16.24 -3.55 3.01
N LEU A 111 14.99 -3.96 2.75
CA LEU A 111 14.11 -4.57 3.74
C LEU A 111 14.65 -5.89 4.31
N ASP A 112 15.49 -6.60 3.59
CA ASP A 112 16.13 -7.82 4.11
C ASP A 112 17.25 -7.53 5.10
N LYS A 113 17.85 -6.34 5.03
CA LYS A 113 19.01 -5.96 5.85
C LYS A 113 18.68 -5.08 7.06
N ILE A 114 17.55 -4.36 7.03
CA ILE A 114 17.18 -3.40 8.08
C ILE A 114 15.91 -3.83 8.82
N ASP A 115 15.62 -3.15 9.93
CA ASP A 115 14.34 -3.31 10.63
C ASP A 115 13.19 -2.89 9.72
N ARG A 116 12.12 -3.72 9.66
CA ARG A 116 10.97 -3.48 8.77
C ARG A 116 10.24 -2.17 9.07
N VAL A 117 10.25 -1.72 10.33
CA VAL A 117 9.68 -0.42 10.71
C VAL A 117 10.55 0.72 10.17
N LEU A 118 11.89 0.59 10.22
CA LEU A 118 12.78 1.57 9.62
C LEU A 118 12.60 1.64 8.10
N GLY A 119 12.44 0.48 7.45
CA GLY A 119 12.11 0.43 6.02
C GLY A 119 10.81 1.15 5.69
N LEU A 120 9.78 0.98 6.53
CA LEU A 120 8.51 1.69 6.38
C LEU A 120 8.67 3.21 6.57
N ILE A 121 9.48 3.66 7.53
CA ILE A 121 9.77 5.09 7.74
C ILE A 121 10.36 5.71 6.48
N ILE A 122 11.40 5.08 5.90
CA ILE A 122 12.03 5.54 4.68
C ILE A 122 11.02 5.62 3.53
N ALA A 123 10.21 4.57 3.37
CA ALA A 123 9.21 4.48 2.33
C ALA A 123 8.13 5.57 2.44
N MET A 124 7.60 5.80 3.65
CA MET A 124 6.58 6.83 3.90
C MET A 124 7.13 8.26 3.72
N ALA A 125 8.42 8.48 4.02
CA ALA A 125 9.09 9.75 3.73
C ALA A 125 9.15 10.01 2.22
N PHE A 126 9.58 9.03 1.42
CA PHE A 126 9.59 9.15 -0.04
C PHE A 126 8.18 9.35 -0.61
N ALA A 127 7.19 8.60 -0.13
CA ALA A 127 5.81 8.74 -0.57
C ALA A 127 5.25 10.13 -0.25
N SER A 128 5.46 10.64 0.97
CA SER A 128 5.02 11.99 1.34
C SER A 128 5.64 13.06 0.44
N VAL A 129 6.95 13.01 0.22
CA VAL A 129 7.65 13.97 -0.64
C VAL A 129 7.12 13.87 -2.08
N GLY A 130 6.95 12.65 -2.60
CA GLY A 130 6.44 12.42 -3.96
C GLY A 130 5.04 13.03 -4.15
N TYR A 131 4.09 12.69 -3.30
CA TYR A 131 2.72 13.20 -3.43
C TYR A 131 2.60 14.70 -3.17
N LEU A 132 3.31 15.23 -2.17
CA LEU A 132 3.28 16.66 -1.88
C LEU A 132 4.01 17.50 -2.93
N SER A 133 4.97 16.93 -3.69
CA SER A 133 5.63 17.62 -4.78
C SER A 133 4.66 18.09 -5.87
N LEU A 134 3.53 17.38 -6.06
CA LEU A 134 2.50 17.78 -7.02
C LEU A 134 1.86 19.14 -6.71
N ALA A 135 1.84 19.54 -5.44
CA ALA A 135 1.33 20.86 -5.05
C ALA A 135 2.22 22.02 -5.57
N PHE A 136 3.46 21.72 -5.92
CA PHE A 136 4.43 22.70 -6.43
C PHE A 136 4.62 22.64 -7.95
N VAL A 137 3.90 21.76 -8.63
CA VAL A 137 3.93 21.66 -10.09
C VAL A 137 3.06 22.77 -10.67
N GLY A 138 3.68 23.79 -11.24
CA GLY A 138 2.96 24.90 -11.87
C GLY A 138 2.34 24.54 -13.21
N ASP A 139 3.00 23.66 -13.98
CA ASP A 139 2.51 23.16 -15.26
C ASP A 139 2.38 21.62 -15.23
N PRO A 140 1.14 21.08 -15.15
CA PRO A 140 0.92 19.63 -15.07
C PRO A 140 1.38 18.84 -16.31
N LEU A 141 1.50 19.47 -17.47
CA LEU A 141 2.03 18.84 -18.68
C LEU A 141 3.47 19.23 -18.99
N GLY A 142 4.09 20.04 -18.14
CA GLY A 142 5.43 20.56 -18.31
C GLY A 142 6.53 19.69 -17.70
N ASN A 143 7.76 20.21 -17.75
CA ASN A 143 8.95 19.48 -17.31
C ASN A 143 8.98 19.19 -15.80
N GLN A 144 8.35 19.99 -14.98
CA GLN A 144 8.30 19.76 -13.53
C GLN A 144 7.58 18.44 -13.17
N MET A 145 6.59 18.04 -13.97
CA MET A 145 5.85 16.80 -13.76
C MET A 145 6.73 15.56 -13.90
N TYR A 146 7.81 15.58 -14.68
CA TYR A 146 8.74 14.44 -14.77
C TYR A 146 9.42 14.16 -13.44
N TYR A 147 9.87 15.19 -12.74
CA TYR A 147 10.51 15.05 -11.42
C TYR A 147 9.50 14.54 -10.38
N ALA A 148 8.29 15.11 -10.37
CA ALA A 148 7.24 14.66 -9.48
C ALA A 148 6.84 13.21 -9.75
N ALA A 149 6.70 12.81 -11.02
CA ALA A 149 6.37 11.45 -11.42
C ALA A 149 7.42 10.43 -10.94
N VAL A 150 8.70 10.75 -11.07
CA VAL A 150 9.78 9.89 -10.57
C VAL A 150 9.71 9.77 -9.03
N LEU A 151 9.56 10.89 -8.32
CA LEU A 151 9.45 10.88 -6.85
C LEU A 151 8.25 10.06 -6.36
N ILE A 152 7.10 10.18 -7.04
CA ILE A 152 5.90 9.38 -6.73
C ILE A 152 6.19 7.89 -6.94
N GLY A 153 6.80 7.52 -8.07
CA GLY A 153 7.13 6.12 -8.36
C GLY A 153 8.06 5.49 -7.31
N LEU A 154 9.04 6.26 -6.82
CA LEU A 154 9.91 5.86 -5.72
C LEU A 154 9.11 5.63 -4.43
N GLY A 155 8.20 6.53 -4.09
CA GLY A 155 7.43 6.50 -2.84
C GLY A 155 6.37 5.42 -2.82
N GLU A 156 5.52 5.36 -3.85
CA GLU A 156 4.36 4.46 -3.95
C GLU A 156 4.73 2.98 -3.76
N ILE A 157 5.66 2.49 -4.57
CA ILE A 157 6.03 1.07 -4.54
C ILE A 157 6.74 0.70 -3.24
N THR A 158 7.61 1.58 -2.73
CA THR A 158 8.34 1.33 -1.49
C THR A 158 7.41 1.32 -0.28
N ALA A 159 6.40 2.19 -0.23
CA ALA A 159 5.38 2.21 0.83
C ALA A 159 4.55 0.93 0.84
N ASN A 160 4.11 0.46 -0.34
CA ASN A 160 3.35 -0.77 -0.47
C ASN A 160 4.18 -2.00 -0.06
N LEU A 161 5.42 -2.14 -0.57
CA LEU A 161 6.30 -3.27 -0.23
C LEU A 161 6.65 -3.29 1.26
N SER A 162 6.94 -2.12 1.86
CA SER A 162 7.31 -2.04 3.27
C SER A 162 6.15 -2.41 4.18
N SER A 163 4.93 -1.99 3.87
CA SER A 163 3.74 -2.32 4.65
C SER A 163 3.45 -3.83 4.63
N ILE A 164 3.53 -4.47 3.45
CA ILE A 164 3.36 -5.92 3.27
C ILE A 164 4.49 -6.69 3.98
N SER A 165 5.73 -6.23 3.86
CA SER A 165 6.89 -6.85 4.49
C SER A 165 6.80 -6.80 6.02
N LEU A 166 6.31 -5.68 6.58
CA LEU A 166 6.13 -5.52 8.01
C LEU A 166 5.07 -6.51 8.56
N VAL A 167 3.87 -6.54 7.97
CA VAL A 167 2.84 -7.48 8.42
C VAL A 167 3.27 -8.93 8.24
N GLY A 168 3.97 -9.24 7.14
CA GLY A 168 4.47 -10.59 6.86
C GLY A 168 5.45 -11.09 7.91
N LYS A 169 6.30 -10.20 8.47
CA LYS A 169 7.27 -10.53 9.51
C LYS A 169 6.63 -10.64 10.89
N GLU A 170 5.73 -9.72 11.23
CA GLU A 170 5.15 -9.60 12.57
C GLU A 170 3.94 -10.52 12.81
N ALA A 171 3.32 -11.02 11.74
CA ALA A 171 2.15 -11.90 11.87
C ALA A 171 2.51 -13.23 12.54
N PRO A 172 1.83 -13.60 13.65
CA PRO A 172 2.09 -14.85 14.36
C PRO A 172 1.76 -16.05 13.46
N VAL A 173 2.47 -17.15 13.65
CA VAL A 173 2.24 -18.38 12.87
C VAL A 173 0.80 -18.86 13.03
N LYS A 174 0.31 -18.91 14.28
CA LYS A 174 -1.09 -19.26 14.58
C LYS A 174 -1.97 -18.03 14.35
N GLY A 175 -2.95 -18.13 13.46
CA GLY A 175 -3.85 -17.03 13.12
C GLY A 175 -3.33 -16.05 12.05
N ARG A 176 -2.23 -16.38 11.36
CA ARG A 176 -1.61 -15.55 10.31
C ARG A 176 -2.59 -15.13 9.21
N GLY A 177 -3.50 -16.03 8.82
CA GLY A 177 -4.54 -15.74 7.84
C GLY A 177 -5.47 -14.61 8.27
N GLY A 178 -5.85 -14.56 9.55
CA GLY A 178 -6.67 -13.48 10.11
C GLY A 178 -5.96 -12.13 10.10
N VAL A 179 -4.67 -12.10 10.41
CA VAL A 179 -3.85 -10.88 10.38
C VAL A 179 -3.70 -10.35 8.95
N ILE A 180 -3.39 -11.21 7.98
CA ILE A 180 -3.27 -10.82 6.57
C ILE A 180 -4.65 -10.41 6.01
N GLY A 181 -5.73 -11.09 6.40
CA GLY A 181 -7.09 -10.70 6.05
C GLY A 181 -7.46 -9.31 6.56
N MET A 182 -7.12 -9.00 7.82
CA MET A 182 -7.35 -7.68 8.40
C MET A 182 -6.49 -6.60 7.72
N PHE A 183 -5.22 -6.88 7.43
CA PHE A 183 -4.35 -6.00 6.63
C PHE A 183 -4.99 -5.65 5.27
N SER A 184 -5.53 -6.66 4.58
CA SER A 184 -6.21 -6.46 3.29
C SER A 184 -7.50 -5.65 3.43
N LEU A 185 -8.25 -5.85 4.52
CA LEU A 185 -9.46 -5.07 4.83
C LEU A 185 -9.13 -3.59 5.04
N PHE A 186 -8.10 -3.28 5.84
CA PHE A 186 -7.65 -1.89 6.01
C PHE A 186 -7.20 -1.27 4.69
N GLY A 187 -6.52 -2.02 3.83
CA GLY A 187 -6.19 -1.56 2.49
C GLY A 187 -7.42 -1.24 1.64
N ALA A 188 -8.44 -2.09 1.66
CA ALA A 188 -9.71 -1.83 0.95
C ALA A 188 -10.43 -0.60 1.50
N LEU A 189 -10.45 -0.41 2.82
CA LEU A 189 -10.98 0.80 3.46
C LEU A 189 -10.20 2.05 3.01
N GLY A 190 -8.89 1.97 2.83
CA GLY A 190 -8.07 3.07 2.29
C GLY A 190 -8.52 3.51 0.91
N ILE A 191 -8.75 2.56 0.00
CA ILE A 191 -9.28 2.84 -1.34
C ILE A 191 -10.64 3.55 -1.25
N LEU A 192 -11.56 3.04 -0.41
CA LEU A 192 -12.90 3.62 -0.25
C LEU A 192 -12.85 5.03 0.34
N LEU A 193 -11.99 5.27 1.35
CA LEU A 193 -11.83 6.59 1.97
C LEU A 193 -11.30 7.60 0.97
N VAL A 194 -10.28 7.23 0.21
CA VAL A 194 -9.69 8.09 -0.81
C VAL A 194 -10.70 8.38 -1.93
N ALA A 195 -11.45 7.39 -2.39
CA ALA A 195 -12.48 7.60 -3.40
C ALA A 195 -13.57 8.56 -2.89
N LYS A 196 -14.04 8.38 -1.64
CA LYS A 196 -15.11 9.17 -1.04
C LYS A 196 -14.69 10.61 -0.73
N VAL A 197 -13.47 10.82 -0.23
CA VAL A 197 -12.97 12.14 0.18
C VAL A 197 -12.25 12.83 -0.96
N GLY A 198 -11.49 12.07 -1.76
CA GLY A 198 -10.69 12.59 -2.87
C GLY A 198 -11.54 13.18 -4.00
N GLY A 199 -12.68 12.57 -4.32
CA GLY A 199 -13.58 13.10 -5.36
C GLY A 199 -14.03 14.54 -5.07
N PRO A 200 -14.68 14.82 -3.95
CA PRO A 200 -15.05 16.19 -3.57
C PRO A 200 -13.88 17.17 -3.47
N LEU A 201 -12.70 16.71 -3.01
CA LEU A 201 -11.50 17.55 -2.98
C LEU A 201 -11.02 17.91 -4.39
N PHE A 202 -11.05 16.94 -5.31
CA PHE A 202 -10.66 17.11 -6.70
C PHE A 202 -11.58 18.08 -7.45
N ASP A 203 -12.89 17.91 -7.27
CA ASP A 203 -13.91 18.64 -8.03
C ASP A 203 -14.17 20.05 -7.46
N ASN A 204 -14.15 20.23 -6.14
CA ASN A 204 -14.64 21.44 -5.50
C ASN A 204 -13.53 22.30 -4.83
N VAL A 205 -12.34 21.73 -4.56
CA VAL A 205 -11.26 22.46 -3.88
C VAL A 205 -10.09 22.70 -4.83
N ALA A 206 -9.40 21.64 -5.22
CA ALA A 206 -8.28 21.72 -6.14
C ALA A 206 -7.98 20.33 -6.73
N ARG A 207 -7.60 20.28 -8.00
CA ARG A 207 -7.21 19.01 -8.66
C ARG A 207 -6.05 18.29 -7.98
N VAL A 208 -5.19 19.04 -7.28
CA VAL A 208 -4.10 18.50 -6.45
C VAL A 208 -4.57 18.02 -5.06
N GLY A 209 -5.80 18.32 -4.65
CA GLY A 209 -6.34 18.02 -3.32
C GLY A 209 -6.21 16.56 -2.88
N PRO A 210 -6.59 15.56 -3.70
CA PRO A 210 -6.43 14.14 -3.35
C PRO A 210 -4.97 13.73 -3.09
N PHE A 211 -4.01 14.33 -3.82
CA PHE A 211 -2.59 14.03 -3.67
C PHE A 211 -2.03 14.64 -2.38
N ILE A 212 -2.47 15.85 -2.03
CA ILE A 212 -2.13 16.47 -0.74
C ILE A 212 -2.69 15.63 0.40
N LEU A 213 -3.94 15.15 0.29
CA LEU A 213 -4.56 14.29 1.29
C LEU A 213 -3.70 13.05 1.58
N VAL A 214 -3.31 12.30 0.54
CA VAL A 214 -2.48 11.10 0.73
C VAL A 214 -1.06 11.44 1.14
N GLY A 215 -0.47 12.54 0.66
CA GLY A 215 0.83 13.02 1.10
C GLY A 215 0.87 13.30 2.60
N VAL A 216 -0.16 13.97 3.14
CA VAL A 216 -0.33 14.22 4.58
C VAL A 216 -0.59 12.91 5.33
N ALA A 217 -1.41 12.00 4.79
CA ALA A 217 -1.62 10.70 5.40
C ALA A 217 -0.31 9.88 5.51
N ASN A 218 0.55 9.94 4.50
CA ASN A 218 1.88 9.33 4.55
C ASN A 218 2.76 9.96 5.64
N ILE A 219 2.70 11.28 5.88
CA ILE A 219 3.38 11.93 7.01
C ILE A 219 2.86 11.39 8.35
N VAL A 220 1.55 11.22 8.50
CA VAL A 220 0.97 10.67 9.73
C VAL A 220 1.50 9.26 10.01
N ILE A 221 1.56 8.40 9.00
CA ILE A 221 2.14 7.05 9.14
C ILE A 221 3.64 7.11 9.41
N PHE A 222 4.36 8.02 8.76
CA PHE A 222 5.78 8.26 9.01
C PHE A 222 6.04 8.60 10.49
N VAL A 223 5.31 9.55 11.05
CA VAL A 223 5.42 9.94 12.46
C VAL A 223 5.05 8.77 13.38
N TRP A 224 3.96 8.07 13.08
CA TRP A 224 3.57 6.90 13.84
C TRP A 224 4.63 5.79 13.80
N ALA A 225 5.25 5.56 12.64
CA ALA A 225 6.32 4.58 12.50
C ALA A 225 7.57 4.96 13.33
N LEU A 226 7.92 6.26 13.41
CA LEU A 226 8.98 6.74 14.29
C LEU A 226 8.67 6.47 15.77
N LEU A 227 7.44 6.70 16.20
CA LEU A 227 7.01 6.39 17.57
C LEU A 227 7.08 4.89 17.85
N VAL A 228 6.61 4.05 16.93
CA VAL A 228 6.69 2.60 17.06
C VAL A 228 8.14 2.12 17.10
N LEU A 229 9.02 2.67 16.25
CA LEU A 229 10.45 2.31 16.27
C LEU A 229 11.11 2.65 17.61
N ARG A 230 10.71 3.77 18.22
CA ARG A 230 11.29 4.29 19.47
C ARG A 230 10.76 3.60 20.73
N PHE A 231 9.48 3.29 20.76
CA PHE A 231 8.78 2.88 21.99
C PHE A 231 8.25 1.45 21.97
N ALA A 232 8.03 0.83 20.80
CA ALA A 232 7.50 -0.53 20.75
C ALA A 232 8.58 -1.59 20.93
N PRO A 233 8.28 -2.68 21.65
CA PRO A 233 9.21 -3.80 21.81
C PRO A 233 9.49 -4.45 20.46
N LYS A 234 10.75 -4.83 20.22
CA LYS A 234 11.15 -5.55 18.99
C LYS A 234 10.54 -6.95 18.91
N ASN A 235 10.38 -7.60 20.05
CA ASN A 235 9.79 -8.93 20.17
C ASN A 235 8.53 -8.81 21.02
N TYR A 236 7.37 -8.78 20.37
CA TYR A 236 6.08 -8.77 21.05
C TYR A 236 5.69 -10.20 21.43
N VAL A 237 5.53 -10.44 22.73
CA VAL A 237 5.04 -11.73 23.25
C VAL A 237 3.53 -11.68 23.26
N TYR A 238 2.91 -12.54 22.46
CA TYR A 238 1.44 -12.67 22.48
C TYR A 238 1.02 -13.32 23.81
N PRO A 239 0.00 -12.77 24.50
CA PRO A 239 -0.57 -13.45 25.65
C PRO A 239 -1.07 -14.84 25.24
N GLU A 240 -0.67 -15.88 25.95
CA GLU A 240 -1.25 -17.20 25.73
C GLU A 240 -2.77 -17.11 25.90
N PRO A 241 -3.55 -17.79 25.03
CA PRO A 241 -4.97 -17.92 25.25
C PRO A 241 -5.16 -18.54 26.63
N THR A 242 -5.77 -17.81 27.56
CA THR A 242 -6.22 -18.41 28.81
C THR A 242 -7.06 -19.63 28.43
N GLU A 243 -6.55 -20.83 28.67
CA GLU A 243 -7.35 -22.04 28.64
C GLU A 243 -8.54 -21.77 29.57
N THR A 244 -9.69 -21.50 28.95
CA THR A 244 -10.94 -21.50 29.68
C THR A 244 -11.05 -22.89 30.28
N ALA A 245 -10.85 -22.97 31.59
CA ALA A 245 -11.00 -24.16 32.35
C ALA A 245 -12.30 -24.84 31.94
N THR A 246 -12.19 -25.89 31.12
CA THR A 246 -13.21 -26.89 31.00
C THR A 246 -13.18 -27.64 32.33
N GLY A 247 -14.04 -27.19 33.23
CA GLY A 247 -14.27 -27.91 34.48
C GLY A 247 -14.66 -29.37 34.17
N PRO A 248 -14.22 -30.29 35.00
CA PRO A 248 -14.62 -31.70 34.83
C PRO A 248 -16.13 -31.81 35.13
N THR A 249 -16.85 -32.34 34.16
CA THR A 249 -18.19 -32.92 34.38
C THR A 249 -18.08 -34.40 34.67
#